data_59d3fa8bc99cf65c2c6c0d88d4c83a63
#
_entry.id   59d3fa8bc99cf65c2c6c0d88d4c83a63
#
_cell.length_a   1.000
_cell.length_b   1.000
_cell.length_c   1.000
_cell.angle_alpha   90.00
_cell.angle_beta   90.00
_cell.angle_gamma   90.00
#
_symmetry.space_group_name_H-M   'P 1'
#
loop_
_entity.id
_entity.type
_entity.pdbx_description
1 polymer ?
#
loop_
_entity_poly.entity_id
_entity_poly.type
_entity_poly.pdbx_seq_one_letter_code
_entity_poly.pdbx_strand_id
1 'polypeptide(L)'
;DNITADGLVGGVGNIAGAPVVVACYDTDLLDGQQSDRNLRKMAKLLYLSAEHRWPFVCFADGKGARPDDPRSPPPIAVTPRGRFDLLDGLAEINGWAPTVSIVGGACHDGHAAIAMLTDCTITVKNATFQAHGGPAISAEDYAQAGNVDLIVATEAEAIAAARRYLEFYLLATADAVPVPAHAPQIGDVL
;
A
#
# COMPACT_ATOMS: atom_id res chain seq x y z
N ASP A 1 6.35 -18.61 -21.46
CA ASP A 1 6.65 -19.07 -20.12
C ASP A 1 5.39 -19.04 -19.27
N ASN A 2 5.03 -20.20 -18.74
CA ASN A 2 3.79 -20.35 -17.98
C ASN A 2 4.11 -20.03 -16.50
N ILE A 3 4.13 -18.74 -16.15
CA ILE A 3 4.31 -18.31 -14.76
C ILE A 3 2.99 -18.57 -14.03
N THR A 4 2.97 -19.59 -13.20
CA THR A 4 1.78 -20.02 -12.44
C THR A 4 1.43 -19.07 -11.29
N ALA A 5 2.42 -18.38 -10.73
CA ALA A 5 2.25 -17.33 -9.73
C ALA A 5 2.75 -16.00 -10.31
N ASP A 6 2.00 -14.92 -10.14
CA ASP A 6 2.27 -13.66 -10.84
C ASP A 6 2.97 -12.60 -9.97
N GLY A 7 3.80 -13.05 -9.03
CA GLY A 7 4.62 -12.15 -8.21
C GLY A 7 3.86 -11.29 -7.21
N LEU A 8 2.59 -11.57 -6.95
CA LEU A 8 1.85 -10.97 -5.86
C LEU A 8 1.24 -12.05 -4.96
N VAL A 9 1.62 -12.06 -3.71
CA VAL A 9 1.02 -12.89 -2.66
C VAL A 9 0.09 -12.00 -1.84
N GLY A 10 -1.08 -12.50 -1.48
CA GLY A 10 -2.00 -11.73 -0.64
C GLY A 10 -3.14 -12.55 -0.10
N GLY A 11 -3.75 -12.04 0.95
CA GLY A 11 -4.83 -12.69 1.66
C GLY A 11 -5.25 -11.90 2.89
N VAL A 12 -5.96 -12.59 3.80
CA VAL A 12 -6.40 -12.01 5.07
C VAL A 12 -5.57 -12.63 6.20
N GLY A 13 -4.95 -11.77 6.99
CA GLY A 13 -4.27 -12.11 8.23
C GLY A 13 -5.05 -11.65 9.46
N ASN A 14 -4.40 -11.71 10.62
CA ASN A 14 -4.98 -11.25 11.89
C ASN A 14 -3.95 -10.42 12.67
N ILE A 15 -4.37 -9.26 13.15
CA ILE A 15 -3.61 -8.41 14.08
C ILE A 15 -4.51 -8.06 15.26
N ALA A 16 -4.06 -8.33 16.47
CA ALA A 16 -4.79 -8.07 17.71
C ALA A 16 -6.24 -8.63 17.71
N GLY A 17 -6.47 -9.79 17.07
CA GLY A 17 -7.77 -10.43 16.99
C GLY A 17 -8.67 -9.93 15.84
N ALA A 18 -8.26 -8.92 15.09
CA ALA A 18 -9.02 -8.35 13.98
C ALA A 18 -8.43 -8.73 12.61
N PRO A 19 -9.28 -8.92 11.57
CA PRO A 19 -8.83 -9.23 10.23
C PRO A 19 -8.11 -8.03 9.59
N VAL A 20 -7.06 -8.33 8.84
CA VAL A 20 -6.26 -7.35 8.07
C VAL A 20 -5.97 -7.94 6.70
N VAL A 21 -6.22 -7.19 5.63
CA VAL A 21 -5.84 -7.59 4.28
C VAL A 21 -4.37 -7.28 4.05
N VAL A 22 -3.63 -8.26 3.54
CA VAL A 22 -2.19 -8.12 3.28
C VAL A 22 -1.91 -8.44 1.82
N ALA A 23 -1.07 -7.62 1.19
CA ALA A 23 -0.53 -7.82 -0.14
C ALA A 23 0.99 -7.67 -0.10
N CYS A 24 1.71 -8.56 -0.80
CA CYS A 24 3.16 -8.53 -0.86
C CYS A 24 3.62 -8.83 -2.29
N TYR A 25 4.40 -7.94 -2.86
CA TYR A 25 5.09 -8.21 -4.12
C TYR A 25 6.31 -9.08 -3.85
N ASP A 26 6.43 -10.16 -4.62
CA ASP A 26 7.57 -11.08 -4.58
C ASP A 26 8.69 -10.53 -5.45
N THR A 27 9.72 -9.99 -4.81
CA THR A 27 10.86 -9.39 -5.51
C THR A 27 11.81 -10.42 -6.13
N ASP A 28 11.75 -11.68 -5.72
CA ASP A 28 12.50 -12.77 -6.36
C ASP A 28 11.93 -13.12 -7.74
N LEU A 29 10.67 -12.74 -8.00
CA LEU A 29 10.05 -12.92 -9.30
C LEU A 29 10.04 -11.59 -10.09
N LEU A 30 10.93 -11.50 -11.08
CA LEU A 30 11.01 -10.33 -11.99
C LEU A 30 11.10 -9.00 -11.22
N ASP A 31 11.91 -8.95 -10.17
CA ASP A 31 12.10 -7.75 -9.33
C ASP A 31 10.77 -7.15 -8.80
N GLY A 32 9.77 -7.96 -8.55
CA GLY A 32 8.45 -7.52 -8.11
C GLY A 32 7.65 -6.74 -9.15
N GLN A 33 8.04 -6.77 -10.43
CA GLN A 33 7.43 -5.94 -11.47
C GLN A 33 5.94 -6.19 -11.66
N GLN A 34 5.22 -5.10 -11.89
CA GLN A 34 3.76 -5.10 -12.08
C GLN A 34 3.36 -5.63 -13.45
N SER A 35 2.32 -6.47 -13.46
CA SER A 35 1.65 -6.99 -14.64
C SER A 35 0.14 -6.73 -14.52
N ASP A 36 -0.59 -6.83 -15.63
CA ASP A 36 -2.06 -6.77 -15.62
C ASP A 36 -2.68 -7.78 -14.64
N ARG A 37 -2.08 -8.97 -14.52
CA ARG A 37 -2.61 -10.03 -13.65
C ARG A 37 -2.42 -9.74 -12.16
N ASN A 38 -1.21 -9.30 -11.75
CA ASN A 38 -0.99 -9.00 -10.35
C ASN A 38 -1.73 -7.73 -9.90
N LEU A 39 -1.89 -6.75 -10.79
CA LEU A 39 -2.71 -5.57 -10.52
C LEU A 39 -4.20 -5.91 -10.33
N ARG A 40 -4.74 -6.82 -11.15
CA ARG A 40 -6.12 -7.32 -10.92
C ARG A 40 -6.26 -8.06 -9.60
N LYS A 41 -5.23 -8.78 -9.17
CA LYS A 41 -5.22 -9.42 -7.86
C LYS A 41 -5.16 -8.39 -6.74
N MET A 42 -4.32 -7.36 -6.89
CA MET A 42 -4.24 -6.24 -5.96
C MET A 42 -5.61 -5.53 -5.84
N ALA A 43 -6.25 -5.21 -6.95
CA ALA A 43 -7.58 -4.60 -6.96
C ALA A 43 -8.62 -5.44 -6.20
N LYS A 44 -8.58 -6.78 -6.31
CA LYS A 44 -9.46 -7.66 -5.53
C LYS A 44 -9.19 -7.61 -4.03
N LEU A 45 -7.92 -7.51 -3.62
CA LEU A 45 -7.55 -7.39 -2.21
C LEU A 45 -8.01 -6.05 -1.64
N LEU A 46 -7.85 -4.97 -2.41
CA LEU A 46 -8.35 -3.64 -2.04
C LEU A 46 -9.88 -3.61 -1.95
N TYR A 47 -10.57 -4.24 -2.92
CA TYR A 47 -12.03 -4.40 -2.86
C TYR A 47 -12.47 -5.13 -1.58
N LEU A 48 -11.79 -6.22 -1.24
CA LEU A 48 -12.08 -6.97 0.00
C LEU A 48 -11.90 -6.11 1.25
N SER A 49 -10.82 -5.30 1.28
CA SER A 49 -10.55 -4.35 2.36
C SER A 49 -11.66 -3.29 2.45
N ALA A 50 -12.04 -2.67 1.34
CA ALA A 50 -13.09 -1.65 1.28
C ALA A 50 -14.47 -2.20 1.70
N GLU A 51 -14.87 -3.37 1.17
CA GLU A 51 -16.16 -4.00 1.45
C GLU A 51 -16.34 -4.30 2.94
N HIS A 52 -15.29 -4.79 3.58
CA HIS A 52 -15.33 -5.17 4.99
C HIS A 52 -14.81 -4.09 5.94
N ARG A 53 -14.26 -3.00 5.42
CA ARG A 53 -13.58 -1.95 6.21
C ARG A 53 -12.43 -2.51 7.05
N TRP A 54 -11.71 -3.47 6.50
CA TRP A 54 -10.55 -4.04 7.14
C TRP A 54 -9.29 -3.25 6.77
N PRO A 55 -8.36 -3.07 7.70
CA PRO A 55 -7.07 -2.46 7.39
C PRO A 55 -6.37 -3.16 6.24
N PHE A 56 -5.58 -2.39 5.48
CA PHE A 56 -4.80 -2.90 4.35
C PHE A 56 -3.31 -2.67 4.59
N VAL A 57 -2.51 -3.71 4.39
CA VAL A 57 -1.04 -3.64 4.46
C VAL A 57 -0.46 -4.10 3.13
N CYS A 58 0.40 -3.29 2.54
CA CYS A 58 1.11 -3.61 1.31
C CYS A 58 2.62 -3.59 1.51
N PHE A 59 3.31 -4.68 1.18
CA PHE A 59 4.74 -4.67 0.95
C PHE A 59 4.95 -4.20 -0.50
N ALA A 60 5.30 -2.92 -0.64
CA ALA A 60 5.27 -2.21 -1.91
C ALA A 60 6.64 -2.19 -2.61
N ASP A 61 7.35 -3.31 -2.56
CA ASP A 61 8.65 -3.44 -3.22
C ASP A 61 8.48 -3.86 -4.69
N GLY A 62 9.22 -3.21 -5.58
CA GLY A 62 9.28 -3.59 -6.99
C GLY A 62 9.78 -2.49 -7.90
N LYS A 63 10.19 -2.89 -9.11
CA LYS A 63 10.79 -2.03 -10.13
C LYS A 63 9.81 -1.58 -11.23
N GLY A 64 8.57 -1.27 -10.84
CA GLY A 64 7.58 -0.74 -11.78
C GLY A 64 6.95 -1.79 -12.68
N ALA A 65 6.51 -1.38 -13.87
CA ALA A 65 5.82 -2.24 -14.82
C ALA A 65 6.78 -3.16 -15.59
N ARG A 66 6.31 -4.34 -16.00
CA ARG A 66 7.07 -5.26 -16.87
C ARG A 66 7.19 -4.67 -18.28
N PRO A 67 8.41 -4.35 -18.77
CA PRO A 67 8.57 -3.66 -20.05
C PRO A 67 8.17 -4.52 -21.25
N ASP A 68 8.34 -5.83 -21.17
CA ASP A 68 8.14 -6.77 -22.29
C ASP A 68 6.76 -7.45 -22.29
N ASP A 69 5.87 -7.11 -21.37
CA ASP A 69 4.50 -7.63 -21.38
C ASP A 69 3.59 -6.64 -22.13
N PRO A 70 3.05 -6.99 -23.32
CA PRO A 70 2.15 -6.09 -24.05
C PRO A 70 0.84 -5.77 -23.33
N ARG A 71 0.55 -6.50 -22.25
CA ARG A 71 -0.57 -6.25 -21.33
C ARG A 71 -0.10 -5.54 -20.07
N SER A 72 1.19 -5.23 -19.98
CA SER A 72 1.74 -4.47 -18.87
C SER A 72 1.05 -3.12 -18.78
N PRO A 73 0.66 -2.67 -17.59
CA PRO A 73 0.11 -1.35 -17.44
C PRO A 73 1.12 -0.28 -17.84
N PRO A 74 0.68 0.92 -18.21
CA PRO A 74 1.57 2.06 -18.24
C PRO A 74 2.25 2.23 -16.88
N PRO A 75 3.40 2.88 -16.79
CA PRO A 75 4.22 2.98 -15.58
C PRO A 75 3.49 3.49 -14.33
N ILE A 76 2.44 4.25 -14.53
CA ILE A 76 1.45 4.56 -13.50
C ILE A 76 0.25 3.70 -13.84
N ALA A 77 -0.01 2.69 -12.99
CA ALA A 77 -1.03 1.67 -13.23
C ALA A 77 -2.45 2.23 -13.10
N VAL A 78 -2.78 3.16 -13.98
CA VAL A 78 -4.16 3.60 -14.17
C VAL A 78 -4.70 2.86 -15.39
N THR A 79 -5.17 1.65 -15.21
CA THR A 79 -5.94 0.97 -16.25
C THR A 79 -7.41 1.02 -15.88
N PRO A 80 -8.20 1.87 -16.53
CA PRO A 80 -9.65 1.85 -16.39
C PRO A 80 -10.20 0.59 -17.06
N ARG A 81 -10.10 -0.55 -16.40
CA ARG A 81 -10.67 -1.80 -16.87
C ARG A 81 -11.49 -2.49 -15.79
N GLY A 82 -12.62 -1.89 -15.48
CA GLY A 82 -13.57 -2.46 -14.54
C GLY A 82 -13.99 -1.48 -13.45
N ARG A 83 -14.84 -1.97 -12.56
CA ARG A 83 -15.46 -1.20 -11.49
C ARG A 83 -14.52 -0.84 -10.35
N PHE A 84 -13.28 -1.36 -10.39
CA PHE A 84 -12.22 -1.17 -9.41
C PHE A 84 -10.87 -1.24 -10.09
N ASP A 85 -10.16 -0.15 -10.12
CA ASP A 85 -8.71 -0.15 -10.34
C ASP A 85 -7.97 0.02 -9.00
N LEU A 86 -6.64 0.03 -9.07
CA LEU A 86 -5.77 0.16 -7.91
C LEU A 86 -5.99 1.49 -7.16
N LEU A 87 -6.06 2.59 -7.88
CA LEU A 87 -6.16 3.92 -7.29
C LEU A 87 -7.56 4.17 -6.74
N ASP A 88 -8.60 3.73 -7.45
CA ASP A 88 -9.98 3.78 -6.98
C ASP A 88 -10.14 2.96 -5.70
N GLY A 89 -9.53 1.77 -5.64
CA GLY A 89 -9.56 0.91 -4.46
C GLY A 89 -8.91 1.55 -3.23
N LEU A 90 -7.73 2.17 -3.40
CA LEU A 90 -7.07 2.90 -2.32
C LEU A 90 -7.86 4.13 -1.88
N ALA A 91 -8.40 4.90 -2.84
CA ALA A 91 -9.24 6.05 -2.53
C ALA A 91 -10.53 5.67 -1.79
N GLU A 92 -11.12 4.52 -2.11
CA GLU A 92 -12.35 4.06 -1.46
C GLU A 92 -12.15 3.56 -0.03
N ILE A 93 -10.96 3.03 0.28
CA ILE A 93 -10.62 2.62 1.65
C ILE A 93 -10.30 3.84 2.51
N ASN A 94 -9.76 4.90 1.92
CA ASN A 94 -9.29 6.09 2.62
C ASN A 94 -10.40 6.68 3.52
N GLY A 95 -10.05 6.92 4.78
CA GLY A 95 -10.96 7.43 5.80
C GLY A 95 -11.91 6.37 6.43
N TRP A 96 -11.91 5.11 5.92
CA TRP A 96 -12.72 4.03 6.48
C TRP A 96 -11.91 3.00 7.27
N ALA A 97 -10.72 2.68 6.79
CA ALA A 97 -9.82 1.77 7.44
C ALA A 97 -8.36 2.20 7.18
N PRO A 98 -7.44 2.04 8.13
CA PRO A 98 -6.06 2.45 7.96
C PRO A 98 -5.35 1.59 6.91
N THR A 99 -4.53 2.26 6.13
CA THR A 99 -3.69 1.64 5.09
C THR A 99 -2.22 1.86 5.42
N VAL A 100 -1.40 0.83 5.24
CA VAL A 100 0.03 0.88 5.54
C VAL A 100 0.82 0.32 4.36
N SER A 101 1.84 1.04 3.94
CA SER A 101 2.86 0.52 3.04
C SER A 101 4.17 0.25 3.79
N ILE A 102 4.77 -0.90 3.51
CA ILE A 102 6.10 -1.29 3.95
C ILE A 102 6.99 -1.35 2.72
N VAL A 103 8.14 -0.68 2.77
CA VAL A 103 9.12 -0.67 1.68
C VAL A 103 10.47 -1.15 2.22
N GLY A 104 10.91 -2.31 1.76
CA GLY A 104 12.16 -2.96 2.17
C GLY A 104 13.33 -2.72 1.22
N GLY A 105 13.06 -2.33 -0.03
CA GLY A 105 14.07 -2.21 -1.08
C GLY A 105 13.72 -1.16 -2.13
N ALA A 106 13.55 -1.60 -3.38
CA ALA A 106 13.19 -0.72 -4.49
C ALA A 106 11.67 -0.52 -4.54
N CYS A 107 11.22 0.72 -4.55
CA CYS A 107 9.82 1.10 -4.65
C CYS A 107 9.66 2.10 -5.80
N HIS A 108 9.49 1.58 -7.02
CA HIS A 108 9.55 2.39 -8.24
C HIS A 108 8.19 2.47 -8.94
N ASP A 109 7.95 3.58 -9.61
CA ASP A 109 6.77 3.82 -10.47
C ASP A 109 5.43 3.54 -9.75
N GLY A 110 4.67 2.56 -10.20
CA GLY A 110 3.38 2.19 -9.62
C GLY A 110 3.47 1.72 -8.17
N HIS A 111 4.60 1.15 -7.74
CA HIS A 111 4.82 0.79 -6.35
C HIS A 111 4.97 2.03 -5.47
N ALA A 112 5.73 3.04 -5.94
CA ALA A 112 5.84 4.31 -5.25
C ALA A 112 4.48 5.03 -5.15
N ALA A 113 3.65 4.96 -6.21
CA ALA A 113 2.30 5.50 -6.18
C ALA A 113 1.42 4.80 -5.12
N ILE A 114 1.52 3.48 -4.98
CA ILE A 114 0.81 2.75 -3.92
C ILE A 114 1.28 3.23 -2.54
N ALA A 115 2.60 3.29 -2.32
CA ALA A 115 3.16 3.69 -1.04
C ALA A 115 2.72 5.10 -0.63
N MET A 116 2.69 6.04 -1.57
CA MET A 116 2.28 7.43 -1.31
C MET A 116 0.78 7.63 -1.07
N LEU A 117 -0.05 6.66 -1.45
CA LEU A 117 -1.51 6.73 -1.27
C LEU A 117 -1.98 6.03 0.01
N THR A 118 -1.09 5.39 0.75
CA THR A 118 -1.43 4.82 2.06
C THR A 118 -1.29 5.84 3.17
N ASP A 119 -2.03 5.64 4.27
CA ASP A 119 -2.04 6.54 5.43
C ASP A 119 -0.71 6.55 6.20
N CYS A 120 0.07 5.48 6.10
CA CYS A 120 1.35 5.35 6.78
C CYS A 120 2.34 4.60 5.90
N THR A 121 3.47 5.23 5.59
CA THR A 121 4.58 4.63 4.84
C THR A 121 5.76 4.37 5.76
N ILE A 122 6.08 3.09 5.94
CA ILE A 122 7.20 2.62 6.74
C ILE A 122 8.27 2.06 5.80
N THR A 123 9.49 2.55 5.89
CA THR A 123 10.59 2.08 5.03
C THR A 123 11.76 1.54 5.82
N VAL A 124 12.45 0.57 5.23
CA VAL A 124 13.73 0.10 5.74
C VAL A 124 14.84 1.03 5.25
N LYS A 125 15.83 1.26 6.10
CA LYS A 125 17.03 2.02 5.73
C LYS A 125 17.66 1.45 4.45
N ASN A 126 18.11 2.32 3.56
CA ASN A 126 18.64 2.03 2.22
C ASN A 126 17.58 1.61 1.16
N ALA A 127 16.30 1.66 1.46
CA ALA A 127 15.28 1.57 0.43
C ALA A 127 15.36 2.79 -0.52
N THR A 128 14.89 2.58 -1.75
CA THR A 128 14.90 3.62 -2.78
C THR A 128 13.51 3.82 -3.37
N PHE A 129 13.18 5.07 -3.63
CA PHE A 129 11.93 5.45 -4.29
C PHE A 129 12.24 6.07 -5.65
N GLN A 130 11.41 5.81 -6.64
CA GLN A 130 11.55 6.39 -7.96
C GLN A 130 10.18 6.68 -8.57
N ALA A 131 9.92 7.94 -8.88
CA ALA A 131 8.79 8.31 -9.72
C ALA A 131 9.14 8.02 -11.19
N HIS A 132 8.13 7.81 -12.03
CA HIS A 132 8.32 7.49 -13.44
C HIS A 132 9.22 8.52 -14.17
N GLY A 133 10.27 8.00 -14.78
CA GLY A 133 11.24 8.84 -15.52
C GLY A 133 12.15 9.71 -14.66
N GLY A 134 12.01 9.67 -13.33
CA GLY A 134 12.86 10.39 -12.39
C GLY A 134 14.08 9.59 -11.93
N PRO A 135 14.99 10.22 -11.18
CA PRO A 135 16.07 9.52 -10.49
C PRO A 135 15.54 8.70 -9.32
N ALA A 136 16.27 7.66 -8.93
CA ALA A 136 16.03 6.99 -7.65
C ALA A 136 16.46 7.92 -6.50
N ILE A 137 15.63 8.01 -5.49
CA ILE A 137 15.78 8.88 -4.32
C ILE A 137 15.91 7.98 -3.09
N SER A 138 16.78 8.32 -2.15
CA SER A 138 16.95 7.58 -0.90
C SER A 138 15.70 7.68 -0.01
N ALA A 139 15.52 6.71 0.88
CA ALA A 139 14.46 6.75 1.89
C ALA A 139 14.56 8.00 2.77
N GLU A 140 15.77 8.41 3.10
CA GLU A 140 16.05 9.60 3.91
C GLU A 140 15.61 10.90 3.22
N ASP A 141 15.96 11.07 1.94
CA ASP A 141 15.56 12.26 1.16
C ASP A 141 14.04 12.27 0.95
N TYR A 142 13.45 11.09 0.75
CA TYR A 142 12.00 10.94 0.57
C TYR A 142 11.23 11.24 1.86
N ALA A 143 11.81 10.89 3.02
CA ALA A 143 11.28 11.25 4.34
C ALA A 143 11.39 12.76 4.61
N GLN A 144 12.50 13.40 4.21
CA GLN A 144 12.64 14.86 4.32
C GLN A 144 11.59 15.62 3.51
N ALA A 145 11.15 15.04 2.40
CA ALA A 145 10.04 15.57 1.59
C ALA A 145 8.64 15.31 2.18
N GLY A 146 8.55 14.58 3.32
CA GLY A 146 7.30 14.27 3.98
C GLY A 146 6.54 13.07 3.39
N ASN A 147 7.19 12.25 2.57
CA ASN A 147 6.56 11.11 1.89
C ASN A 147 6.79 9.77 2.60
N VAL A 148 7.50 9.75 3.71
CA VAL A 148 7.74 8.57 4.55
C VAL A 148 7.54 8.96 6.00
N ASP A 149 6.77 8.17 6.73
CA ASP A 149 6.44 8.45 8.13
C ASP A 149 7.47 7.85 9.09
N LEU A 150 8.06 6.71 8.73
CA LEU A 150 9.01 6.03 9.60
C LEU A 150 10.10 5.30 8.82
N ILE A 151 11.35 5.53 9.19
CA ILE A 151 12.50 4.75 8.72
C ILE A 151 12.98 3.84 9.86
N VAL A 152 13.13 2.55 9.56
CA VAL A 152 13.59 1.53 10.50
C VAL A 152 14.82 0.80 9.95
N ALA A 153 15.51 0.03 10.80
CA ALA A 153 16.73 -0.65 10.38
C ALA A 153 16.46 -1.96 9.62
N THR A 154 15.36 -2.64 9.92
CA THR A 154 15.06 -3.99 9.40
C THR A 154 13.58 -4.15 9.03
N GLU A 155 13.29 -5.12 8.15
CA GLU A 155 11.92 -5.50 7.82
C GLU A 155 11.12 -5.98 9.05
N ALA A 156 11.77 -6.69 9.97
CA ALA A 156 11.13 -7.13 11.20
C ALA A 156 10.65 -5.94 12.05
N GLU A 157 11.45 -4.88 12.10
CA GLU A 157 11.06 -3.62 12.76
C GLU A 157 9.94 -2.91 12.00
N ALA A 158 9.95 -2.93 10.67
CA ALA A 158 8.88 -2.36 9.85
C ALA A 158 7.54 -3.09 10.10
N ILE A 159 7.56 -4.41 10.13
CA ILE A 159 6.38 -5.23 10.44
C ILE A 159 5.88 -4.94 11.87
N ALA A 160 6.79 -4.83 12.85
CA ALA A 160 6.43 -4.50 14.22
C ALA A 160 5.83 -3.09 14.34
N ALA A 161 6.35 -2.13 13.60
CA ALA A 161 5.83 -0.77 13.55
C ALA A 161 4.44 -0.71 12.89
N ALA A 162 4.25 -1.40 11.76
CA ALA A 162 2.96 -1.52 11.10
C ALA A 162 1.90 -2.15 12.02
N ARG A 163 2.25 -3.22 12.74
CA ARG A 163 1.35 -3.82 13.73
C ARG A 163 0.94 -2.83 14.80
N ARG A 164 1.87 -2.10 15.40
CA ARG A 164 1.59 -1.08 16.42
C ARG A 164 0.72 0.04 15.89
N TYR A 165 0.97 0.52 14.68
CA TYR A 165 0.14 1.53 14.03
C TYR A 165 -1.31 1.05 13.89
N LEU A 166 -1.50 -0.17 13.40
CA LEU A 166 -2.84 -0.75 13.23
C LEU A 166 -3.53 -1.06 14.56
N GLU A 167 -2.78 -1.44 15.61
CA GLU A 167 -3.33 -1.67 16.95
C GLU A 167 -3.99 -0.42 17.52
N PHE A 168 -3.46 0.78 17.28
CA PHE A 168 -4.12 2.03 17.71
C PHE A 168 -5.53 2.16 17.12
N TYR A 169 -5.70 1.82 15.85
CA TYR A 169 -7.01 1.83 15.20
C TYR A 169 -7.91 0.70 15.70
N LEU A 170 -7.39 -0.52 15.76
CA LEU A 170 -8.15 -1.71 16.10
C LEU A 170 -8.61 -1.70 17.57
N LEU A 171 -7.78 -1.22 18.49
CA LEU A 171 -8.11 -1.07 19.90
C LEU A 171 -9.09 0.08 20.14
N ALA A 172 -8.97 1.18 19.42
CA ALA A 172 -9.90 2.30 19.50
C ALA A 172 -11.33 1.93 19.06
N THR A 173 -11.49 0.96 18.16
CA THR A 173 -12.81 0.49 17.72
C THR A 173 -13.48 -0.47 18.73
N ALA A 174 -12.71 -1.08 19.64
CA ALA A 174 -13.24 -1.94 20.69
C ALA A 174 -13.92 -1.15 21.82
N ASP A 175 -13.40 0.07 22.10
CA ASP A 175 -13.98 1.02 23.06
C ASP A 175 -14.40 2.28 22.30
N ALA A 176 -15.43 2.17 21.46
CA ALA A 176 -15.86 3.27 20.60
C ALA A 176 -16.10 4.55 21.43
N VAL A 177 -15.19 5.50 21.34
CA VAL A 177 -15.45 6.87 21.79
C VAL A 177 -16.67 7.35 20.99
N PRO A 178 -17.76 7.78 21.61
CA PRO A 178 -18.92 8.27 20.88
C PRO A 178 -18.47 9.38 19.93
N VAL A 179 -18.64 9.15 18.63
CA VAL A 179 -18.43 10.20 17.64
C VAL A 179 -19.41 11.33 18.03
N PRO A 180 -18.94 12.58 18.23
CA PRO A 180 -19.83 13.70 18.51
C PRO A 180 -20.93 13.73 17.45
N ALA A 181 -22.17 13.90 17.84
CA ALA A 181 -23.34 13.89 16.95
C ALA A 181 -23.30 15.02 15.89
N HIS A 182 -22.33 15.92 15.97
CA HIS A 182 -22.02 16.94 14.97
C HIS A 182 -20.53 16.88 14.59
N ALA A 183 -20.24 16.31 13.43
CA ALA A 183 -19.02 16.68 12.74
C ALA A 183 -19.14 18.18 12.36
N PRO A 184 -18.16 19.04 12.71
CA PRO A 184 -18.18 20.43 12.27
C PRO A 184 -18.25 20.45 10.76
N GLN A 185 -19.22 21.18 10.20
CA GLN A 185 -19.29 21.39 8.76
C GLN A 185 -18.13 22.29 8.34
N ILE A 186 -17.58 22.08 7.14
CA ILE A 186 -16.42 22.85 6.62
C ILE A 186 -16.68 24.37 6.70
N GLY A 187 -17.94 24.83 6.71
CA GLY A 187 -18.34 26.22 6.91
C GLY A 187 -18.18 26.79 8.31
N ASP A 188 -17.92 25.95 9.32
CA ASP A 188 -17.76 26.40 10.72
C ASP A 188 -16.29 26.71 11.08
N VAL A 189 -15.36 26.56 10.14
CA VAL A 189 -13.90 26.70 10.34
C VAL A 189 -13.30 27.86 9.51
N LEU A 190 -14.10 28.61 8.76
CA LEU A 190 -13.66 29.79 8.00
C LEU A 190 -14.12 31.09 8.62
#